data_41800999bd87e9143fa1d3d6455c2e74
#
_entry.id   41800999bd87e9143fa1d3d6455c2e74
#
_cell.length_a   1.000
_cell.length_b   1.000
_cell.length_c   1.000
_cell.angle_alpha   90.00
_cell.angle_beta   90.00
_cell.angle_gamma   90.00
#
_symmetry.space_group_name_H-M   'P 1'
#
loop_
_entity.id
_entity.type
_entity.pdbx_description
1 polymer ?
#
loop_
_entity_poly.entity_id
_entity_poly.type
_entity_poly.pdbx_seq_one_letter_code
_entity_poly.pdbx_strand_id
1 'polypeptide(L)'
;MLYYYQGLFIPFARHVQAVRNLAGGYSFGDDFYQIWLTSRTGLRHRRDLYSPEMTREIQIGLYGRPLDSRRATDPKDLRMFPYPAFTGLLFWPASQIPFALVRAVVLGILVALTLATIWLWIRVLCWQLDWRWQAVAVLLAMCSYPVLEGLYALQVGLLVSFFLACSIFALQRGRLTLSGVLLALTTIKPQVTILAVLYLFVWTSQDWRNRWRWCAAFFSTLFLLAGAALVVWPHWIGSWINILVQYHGYTAPPVVSDVLATPLGPRLFGPVSRILVAGLVAIAVVLISRYRNASAGSAEFLLTLSVLLGITTIALLPGQAVYDHIILLPGIFLLASHKQPPVPTRMFRALLGTGSALLLWPWVSAFGLILLRPFLGPATSYPKAVLALPLRTSASFPFVVVALLALAMRATWRSGAASTFGQTFR
;
A
#
# COMPACT_ATOMS: atom_id res chain seq x y z
N MET A 1 -11.91 -6.71 -14.80
CA MET A 1 -10.67 -6.93 -14.03
C MET A 1 -10.76 -8.15 -13.11
N LEU A 2 -11.78 -8.31 -12.27
CA LEU A 2 -11.93 -9.49 -11.38
C LEU A 2 -11.91 -10.82 -12.15
N TYR A 3 -12.72 -10.96 -13.22
CA TYR A 3 -12.74 -12.17 -14.03
C TYR A 3 -11.38 -12.45 -14.70
N TYR A 4 -10.69 -11.42 -15.20
CA TYR A 4 -9.33 -11.57 -15.73
C TYR A 4 -8.38 -12.13 -14.66
N TYR A 5 -8.40 -11.53 -13.47
CA TYR A 5 -7.48 -11.91 -12.40
C TYR A 5 -7.70 -13.34 -11.92
N GLN A 6 -8.95 -13.69 -11.59
CA GLN A 6 -9.30 -15.02 -11.05
C GLN A 6 -9.43 -16.10 -12.13
N GLY A 7 -9.96 -15.76 -13.31
CA GLY A 7 -10.28 -16.72 -14.35
C GLY A 7 -9.18 -16.95 -15.41
N LEU A 8 -8.25 -16.00 -15.56
CA LEU A 8 -7.15 -16.11 -16.53
C LEU A 8 -5.78 -16.09 -15.84
N PHE A 9 -5.49 -15.06 -15.06
CA PHE A 9 -4.16 -14.84 -14.50
C PHE A 9 -3.79 -15.89 -13.43
N ILE A 10 -4.63 -16.10 -12.42
CA ILE A 10 -4.35 -17.09 -11.36
C ILE A 10 -4.20 -18.53 -11.89
N PRO A 11 -5.11 -19.04 -12.75
CA PRO A 11 -4.93 -20.36 -13.37
C PRO A 11 -3.62 -20.49 -14.15
N PHE A 12 -3.26 -19.45 -14.94
CA PHE A 12 -1.99 -19.41 -15.65
C PHE A 12 -0.79 -19.44 -14.70
N ALA A 13 -0.80 -18.59 -13.66
CA ALA A 13 0.29 -18.52 -12.70
C ALA A 13 0.51 -19.87 -11.98
N ARG A 14 -0.58 -20.54 -11.58
CA ARG A 14 -0.56 -21.89 -10.98
C ARG A 14 -0.02 -22.92 -11.96
N HIS A 15 -0.45 -22.87 -13.23
CA HIS A 15 0.05 -23.78 -14.27
C HIS A 15 1.56 -23.61 -14.49
N VAL A 16 2.04 -22.37 -14.62
CA VAL A 16 3.49 -22.09 -14.78
C VAL A 16 4.30 -22.62 -13.59
N GLN A 17 3.77 -22.48 -12.38
CA GLN A 17 4.41 -23.02 -11.18
C GLN A 17 4.46 -24.55 -11.19
N ALA A 18 3.36 -25.21 -11.54
CA ALA A 18 3.29 -26.65 -11.62
C ALA A 18 4.27 -27.21 -12.69
N VAL A 19 4.27 -26.63 -13.91
CA VAL A 19 5.14 -27.05 -15.00
C VAL A 19 6.63 -26.86 -14.68
N ARG A 20 6.96 -25.79 -13.95
CA ARG A 20 8.35 -25.47 -13.56
C ARG A 20 8.77 -26.10 -12.23
N ASN A 21 7.92 -26.90 -11.60
CA ASN A 21 8.13 -27.44 -10.25
C ASN A 21 8.54 -26.36 -9.22
N LEU A 22 8.03 -25.13 -9.41
CA LEU A 22 8.30 -24.04 -8.48
C LEU A 22 7.55 -24.29 -7.18
N ALA A 23 8.23 -24.13 -6.06
CA ALA A 23 7.59 -24.19 -4.76
C ALA A 23 6.63 -23.00 -4.58
N GLY A 24 5.47 -23.30 -4.05
CA GLY A 24 4.44 -22.34 -3.74
C GLY A 24 3.59 -21.93 -4.92
N GLY A 25 2.43 -21.45 -4.60
CA GLY A 25 1.43 -21.05 -5.53
C GLY A 25 0.79 -19.74 -5.11
N TYR A 26 0.17 -19.07 -6.05
CA TYR A 26 -0.83 -18.07 -5.77
C TYR A 26 -1.98 -18.70 -4.97
N SER A 27 -1.78 -18.89 -3.66
CA SER A 27 -2.81 -19.41 -2.77
C SER A 27 -3.59 -18.26 -2.16
N PHE A 28 -4.89 -18.43 -2.05
CA PHE A 28 -5.76 -17.41 -1.46
C PHE A 28 -5.42 -17.20 0.02
N GLY A 29 -5.04 -15.97 0.38
CA GLY A 29 -4.74 -15.56 1.75
C GLY A 29 -3.34 -15.93 2.24
N ASP A 30 -2.39 -16.19 1.34
CA ASP A 30 -1.02 -16.60 1.68
C ASP A 30 -0.27 -15.56 2.55
N ASP A 31 -0.48 -14.27 2.35
CA ASP A 31 0.16 -13.25 3.16
C ASP A 31 -0.46 -13.15 4.57
N PHE A 32 -1.76 -13.37 4.70
CA PHE A 32 -2.40 -13.43 6.02
C PHE A 32 -2.08 -14.73 6.76
N TYR A 33 -1.77 -15.80 6.04
CA TYR A 33 -1.39 -17.08 6.66
C TYR A 33 -0.20 -16.95 7.60
N GLN A 34 0.79 -16.16 7.22
CA GLN A 34 1.96 -15.88 8.07
C GLN A 34 1.53 -15.26 9.40
N ILE A 35 0.65 -14.25 9.37
CA ILE A 35 0.14 -13.56 10.57
C ILE A 35 -0.68 -14.52 11.42
N TRP A 36 -1.59 -15.28 10.79
CA TRP A 36 -2.44 -16.24 11.47
C TRP A 36 -1.64 -17.34 12.18
N LEU A 37 -0.70 -17.97 11.48
CA LEU A 37 0.12 -19.04 12.04
C LEU A 37 1.00 -18.52 13.17
N THR A 38 1.71 -17.41 12.92
CA THR A 38 2.61 -16.80 13.90
C THR A 38 1.87 -16.36 15.16
N SER A 39 0.68 -15.75 15.02
CA SER A 39 -0.17 -15.42 16.17
C SER A 39 -0.60 -16.66 16.95
N ARG A 40 -0.99 -17.72 16.26
CA ARG A 40 -1.45 -18.98 16.86
C ARG A 40 -0.35 -19.68 17.62
N THR A 41 0.78 -19.91 16.95
CA THR A 41 1.90 -20.70 17.50
C THR A 41 2.66 -19.89 18.55
N GLY A 42 2.92 -18.62 18.28
CA GLY A 42 3.64 -17.73 19.18
C GLY A 42 2.96 -17.56 20.53
N LEU A 43 1.64 -17.41 20.57
CA LEU A 43 0.91 -17.25 21.83
C LEU A 43 0.61 -18.57 22.53
N ARG A 44 0.26 -19.63 21.79
CA ARG A 44 -0.04 -20.94 22.41
C ARG A 44 1.18 -21.62 23.01
N HIS A 45 2.32 -21.49 22.33
CA HIS A 45 3.54 -22.21 22.70
C HIS A 45 4.65 -21.28 23.20
N ARG A 46 4.38 -19.98 23.37
CA ARG A 46 5.35 -18.94 23.77
C ARG A 46 6.64 -18.98 22.94
N ARG A 47 6.50 -19.27 21.64
CA ARG A 47 7.64 -19.33 20.72
C ARG A 47 8.02 -17.94 20.21
N ASP A 48 9.30 -17.76 19.94
CA ASP A 48 9.78 -16.55 19.25
C ASP A 48 9.19 -16.48 17.83
N LEU A 49 8.51 -15.36 17.53
CA LEU A 49 7.86 -15.13 16.25
C LEU A 49 8.84 -15.05 15.08
N TYR A 50 10.08 -14.74 15.38
CA TYR A 50 11.14 -14.45 14.41
C TYR A 50 12.18 -15.58 14.31
N SER A 51 11.92 -16.70 14.98
CA SER A 51 12.83 -17.83 14.95
C SER A 51 12.88 -18.53 13.59
N PRO A 52 14.01 -19.19 13.26
CA PRO A 52 14.09 -20.02 12.05
C PRO A 52 13.05 -21.15 12.03
N GLU A 53 12.67 -21.69 13.19
CA GLU A 53 11.65 -22.72 13.34
C GLU A 53 10.28 -22.17 12.92
N MET A 54 9.92 -20.97 13.36
CA MET A 54 8.67 -20.31 12.96
C MET A 54 8.64 -20.08 11.44
N THR A 55 9.75 -19.59 10.88
CA THR A 55 9.89 -19.42 9.43
C THR A 55 9.69 -20.75 8.69
N ARG A 56 10.29 -21.84 9.20
CA ARG A 56 10.12 -23.17 8.63
C ARG A 56 8.67 -23.66 8.72
N GLU A 57 7.97 -23.43 9.83
CA GLU A 57 6.55 -23.79 9.97
C GLU A 57 5.67 -23.02 8.97
N ILE A 58 5.93 -21.70 8.75
CA ILE A 58 5.24 -20.92 7.72
C ILE A 58 5.48 -21.52 6.34
N GLN A 59 6.73 -21.86 6.02
CA GLN A 59 7.10 -22.46 4.74
C GLN A 59 6.42 -23.82 4.54
N ILE A 60 6.41 -24.68 5.53
CA ILE A 60 5.73 -25.98 5.45
C ILE A 60 4.24 -25.79 5.20
N GLY A 61 3.60 -24.85 5.89
CA GLY A 61 2.18 -24.60 5.71
C GLY A 61 1.82 -24.04 4.34
N LEU A 62 2.69 -23.20 3.75
CA LEU A 62 2.45 -22.60 2.44
C LEU A 62 2.89 -23.49 1.27
N TYR A 63 3.98 -24.25 1.45
CA TYR A 63 4.66 -24.97 0.36
C TYR A 63 4.72 -26.50 0.56
N GLY A 64 4.23 -26.99 1.70
CA GLY A 64 4.33 -28.41 2.05
C GLY A 64 5.73 -28.86 2.47
N ARG A 65 6.75 -27.98 2.39
CA ARG A 65 8.14 -28.24 2.75
C ARG A 65 8.88 -26.95 3.12
N PRO A 66 10.01 -27.04 3.79
CA PRO A 66 10.92 -25.91 3.95
C PRO A 66 11.51 -25.45 2.62
N LEU A 67 11.79 -24.15 2.50
CA LEU A 67 12.46 -23.58 1.35
C LEU A 67 13.98 -23.70 1.48
N ASP A 68 14.66 -23.85 0.34
CA ASP A 68 16.11 -23.88 0.23
C ASP A 68 16.55 -22.77 -0.76
N SER A 69 17.22 -21.75 -0.26
CA SER A 69 17.69 -20.62 -1.07
C SER A 69 18.66 -21.02 -2.21
N ARG A 70 19.24 -22.24 -2.14
CA ARG A 70 20.12 -22.78 -3.17
C ARG A 70 19.35 -23.41 -4.33
N ARG A 71 18.08 -23.73 -4.16
CA ARG A 71 17.25 -24.31 -5.20
C ARG A 71 16.70 -23.23 -6.12
N ALA A 72 17.00 -23.29 -7.41
CA ALA A 72 16.48 -22.37 -8.42
C ALA A 72 14.94 -22.41 -8.55
N THR A 73 14.30 -23.50 -8.10
CA THR A 73 12.85 -23.68 -8.09
C THR A 73 12.15 -23.07 -6.89
N ASP A 74 12.90 -22.68 -5.86
CA ASP A 74 12.35 -22.07 -4.66
C ASP A 74 12.25 -20.54 -4.82
N PRO A 75 11.20 -19.91 -4.25
CA PRO A 75 11.10 -18.46 -4.28
C PRO A 75 12.23 -17.82 -3.48
N LYS A 76 12.69 -16.64 -3.92
CA LYS A 76 13.67 -15.85 -3.18
C LYS A 76 13.10 -15.33 -1.85
N ASP A 77 11.80 -15.08 -1.81
CA ASP A 77 11.09 -14.68 -0.60
C ASP A 77 10.97 -15.88 0.34
N LEU A 78 11.72 -15.84 1.43
CA LEU A 78 11.78 -16.89 2.44
C LEU A 78 10.56 -16.92 3.37
N ARG A 79 9.58 -16.04 3.17
CA ARG A 79 8.33 -15.98 3.98
C ARG A 79 8.59 -15.82 5.48
N MET A 80 9.62 -15.08 5.86
CA MET A 80 9.85 -14.69 7.25
C MET A 80 8.73 -13.75 7.71
N PHE A 81 8.45 -13.74 9.02
CA PHE A 81 7.43 -12.85 9.60
C PHE A 81 7.99 -11.41 9.73
N PRO A 82 7.65 -10.45 8.83
CA PRO A 82 8.27 -9.12 8.83
C PRO A 82 7.51 -8.08 9.66
N TYR A 83 6.43 -8.47 10.33
CA TYR A 83 5.58 -7.55 11.07
C TYR A 83 6.07 -7.36 12.52
N PRO A 84 5.81 -6.19 13.17
CA PRO A 84 6.05 -6.02 14.59
C PRO A 84 5.27 -7.05 15.42
N ALA A 85 5.83 -7.50 16.54
CA ALA A 85 5.24 -8.58 17.34
C ALA A 85 3.82 -8.31 17.85
N PHE A 86 3.48 -7.04 18.12
CA PHE A 86 2.11 -6.67 18.52
C PHE A 86 1.06 -6.99 17.44
N THR A 87 1.46 -7.16 16.17
CA THR A 87 0.57 -7.67 15.12
C THR A 87 0.03 -9.05 15.48
N GLY A 88 0.89 -9.91 16.05
CA GLY A 88 0.47 -11.22 16.55
C GLY A 88 -0.61 -11.12 17.65
N LEU A 89 -0.50 -10.12 18.55
CA LEU A 89 -1.51 -9.87 19.58
C LEU A 89 -2.82 -9.37 18.98
N LEU A 90 -2.77 -8.43 18.04
CA LEU A 90 -3.95 -7.85 17.40
C LEU A 90 -4.76 -8.90 16.64
N PHE A 91 -4.09 -9.84 15.98
CA PHE A 91 -4.76 -10.90 15.21
C PHE A 91 -4.94 -12.21 15.98
N TRP A 92 -4.64 -12.22 17.30
CA TRP A 92 -4.87 -13.37 18.16
C TRP A 92 -6.30 -13.92 18.09
N PRO A 93 -7.39 -13.12 18.12
CA PRO A 93 -8.74 -13.67 18.02
C PRO A 93 -8.97 -14.45 16.72
N ALA A 94 -8.47 -13.94 15.59
CA ALA A 94 -8.57 -14.62 14.29
C ALA A 94 -7.78 -15.93 14.28
N SER A 95 -6.68 -16.03 15.02
CA SER A 95 -5.84 -17.23 15.07
C SER A 95 -6.49 -18.41 15.81
N GLN A 96 -7.57 -18.17 16.57
CA GLN A 96 -8.31 -19.25 17.26
C GLN A 96 -9.19 -20.04 16.30
N ILE A 97 -9.53 -19.48 15.16
CA ILE A 97 -10.38 -20.06 14.13
C ILE A 97 -9.49 -20.83 13.13
N PRO A 98 -9.90 -22.01 12.60
CA PRO A 98 -9.17 -22.68 11.51
C PRO A 98 -8.97 -21.76 10.30
N PHE A 99 -7.78 -21.81 9.69
CA PHE A 99 -7.40 -20.90 8.60
C PHE A 99 -8.41 -20.91 7.44
N ALA A 100 -8.97 -22.09 7.11
CA ALA A 100 -9.96 -22.23 6.04
C ALA A 100 -11.21 -21.35 6.26
N LEU A 101 -11.65 -21.17 7.51
CA LEU A 101 -12.78 -20.33 7.86
C LEU A 101 -12.39 -18.87 8.03
N VAL A 102 -11.25 -18.61 8.71
CA VAL A 102 -10.83 -17.24 9.00
C VAL A 102 -10.55 -16.43 7.74
N ARG A 103 -10.02 -17.04 6.67
CA ARG A 103 -9.77 -16.32 5.41
C ARG A 103 -11.05 -15.79 4.75
N ALA A 104 -12.20 -16.46 4.89
CA ALA A 104 -13.48 -15.95 4.40
C ALA A 104 -13.97 -14.76 5.23
N VAL A 105 -13.83 -14.84 6.56
CA VAL A 105 -14.19 -13.74 7.48
C VAL A 105 -13.29 -12.53 7.24
N VAL A 106 -11.98 -12.73 7.15
CA VAL A 106 -11.01 -11.65 6.89
C VAL A 106 -11.25 -11.02 5.53
N LEU A 107 -11.56 -11.80 4.49
CA LEU A 107 -11.94 -11.25 3.18
C LEU A 107 -13.14 -10.32 3.31
N GLY A 108 -14.22 -10.75 3.96
CA GLY A 108 -15.40 -9.93 4.18
C GLY A 108 -15.09 -8.62 4.92
N ILE A 109 -14.26 -8.70 5.97
CA ILE A 109 -13.78 -7.53 6.71
C ILE A 109 -12.97 -6.60 5.81
N LEU A 110 -11.99 -7.12 5.06
CA LEU A 110 -11.15 -6.30 4.19
C LEU A 110 -11.95 -5.64 3.05
N VAL A 111 -12.95 -6.32 2.49
CA VAL A 111 -13.89 -5.73 1.52
C VAL A 111 -14.63 -4.55 2.15
N ALA A 112 -15.23 -4.74 3.33
CA ALA A 112 -15.96 -3.70 4.04
C ALA A 112 -15.05 -2.50 4.40
N LEU A 113 -13.84 -2.76 4.90
CA LEU A 113 -12.86 -1.72 5.24
C LEU A 113 -12.36 -0.97 4.01
N THR A 114 -12.17 -1.66 2.88
CA THR A 114 -11.78 -1.03 1.61
C THR A 114 -12.88 -0.11 1.09
N LEU A 115 -14.13 -0.55 1.12
CA LEU A 115 -15.29 0.30 0.79
C LEU A 115 -15.37 1.52 1.71
N ALA A 116 -15.18 1.32 3.01
CA ALA A 116 -15.14 2.41 3.99
C ALA A 116 -13.97 3.37 3.73
N THR A 117 -12.79 2.87 3.33
CA THR A 117 -11.63 3.68 2.95
C THR A 117 -11.95 4.60 1.77
N ILE A 118 -12.56 4.06 0.71
CA ILE A 118 -12.97 4.81 -0.48
C ILE A 118 -13.98 5.90 -0.08
N TRP A 119 -15.00 5.52 0.69
CA TRP A 119 -16.02 6.45 1.18
C TRP A 119 -15.41 7.56 2.06
N LEU A 120 -14.50 7.22 2.97
CA LEU A 120 -13.81 8.19 3.83
C LEU A 120 -13.01 9.19 3.01
N TRP A 121 -12.27 8.77 1.99
CA TRP A 121 -11.53 9.69 1.14
C TRP A 121 -12.44 10.61 0.34
N ILE A 122 -13.58 10.13 -0.17
CA ILE A 122 -14.61 10.99 -0.80
C ILE A 122 -15.09 12.06 0.20
N ARG A 123 -15.29 11.69 1.48
CA ARG A 123 -15.71 12.62 2.54
C ARG A 123 -14.60 13.59 2.96
N VAL A 124 -13.37 13.11 3.11
CA VAL A 124 -12.19 13.93 3.44
C VAL A 124 -11.95 15.01 2.38
N LEU A 125 -12.14 14.67 1.12
CA LEU A 125 -11.94 15.57 -0.02
C LEU A 125 -13.17 16.45 -0.31
N CYS A 126 -14.25 16.30 0.47
CA CYS A 126 -15.54 16.97 0.21
C CYS A 126 -15.98 16.84 -1.26
N TRP A 127 -15.67 15.70 -1.86
CA TRP A 127 -15.91 15.47 -3.28
C TRP A 127 -17.41 15.25 -3.52
N GLN A 128 -18.06 16.30 -4.05
CA GLN A 128 -19.48 16.27 -4.37
C GLN A 128 -19.67 15.62 -5.73
N LEU A 129 -19.96 14.34 -5.70
CA LEU A 129 -20.34 13.56 -6.88
C LEU A 129 -21.82 13.18 -6.80
N ASP A 130 -22.47 13.17 -7.95
CA ASP A 130 -23.73 12.44 -8.10
C ASP A 130 -23.51 10.96 -7.73
N TRP A 131 -24.52 10.31 -7.14
CA TRP A 131 -24.43 8.94 -6.66
C TRP A 131 -23.95 7.95 -7.74
N ARG A 132 -24.28 8.20 -9.02
CA ARG A 132 -23.82 7.38 -10.15
C ARG A 132 -22.30 7.42 -10.31
N TRP A 133 -21.72 8.61 -10.24
CA TRP A 133 -20.27 8.79 -10.32
C TRP A 133 -19.55 8.30 -9.07
N GLN A 134 -20.20 8.42 -7.89
CA GLN A 134 -19.68 7.76 -6.68
C GLN A 134 -19.62 6.26 -6.86
N ALA A 135 -20.69 5.63 -7.38
CA ALA A 135 -20.72 4.21 -7.66
C ALA A 135 -19.64 3.79 -8.67
N VAL A 136 -19.43 4.57 -9.74
CA VAL A 136 -18.34 4.33 -10.71
C VAL A 136 -16.98 4.42 -10.05
N ALA A 137 -16.72 5.45 -9.24
CA ALA A 137 -15.45 5.60 -8.52
C ALA A 137 -15.19 4.44 -7.56
N VAL A 138 -16.21 4.02 -6.81
CA VAL A 138 -16.14 2.85 -5.92
C VAL A 138 -15.85 1.58 -6.72
N LEU A 139 -16.58 1.35 -7.81
CA LEU A 139 -16.39 0.16 -8.65
C LEU A 139 -15.00 0.11 -9.27
N LEU A 140 -14.53 1.22 -9.83
CA LEU A 140 -13.17 1.31 -10.40
C LEU A 140 -12.11 1.06 -9.33
N ALA A 141 -12.23 1.67 -8.15
CA ALA A 141 -11.28 1.46 -7.06
C ALA A 141 -11.29 0.01 -6.56
N MET A 142 -12.47 -0.57 -6.30
CA MET A 142 -12.62 -1.96 -5.83
C MET A 142 -12.13 -2.98 -6.85
N CYS A 143 -12.35 -2.72 -8.14
CA CYS A 143 -11.89 -3.58 -9.23
C CYS A 143 -10.48 -3.22 -9.73
N SER A 144 -9.75 -2.33 -9.05
CA SER A 144 -8.36 -2.04 -9.38
C SER A 144 -7.44 -3.21 -9.03
N TYR A 145 -6.34 -3.34 -9.77
CA TYR A 145 -5.38 -4.42 -9.51
C TYR A 145 -4.82 -4.39 -8.09
N PRO A 146 -4.40 -3.23 -7.52
CA PRO A 146 -3.94 -3.18 -6.14
C PRO A 146 -4.93 -3.74 -5.13
N VAL A 147 -6.21 -3.38 -5.26
CA VAL A 147 -7.25 -3.86 -4.35
C VAL A 147 -7.52 -5.34 -4.54
N LEU A 148 -7.65 -5.82 -5.79
CA LEU A 148 -7.92 -7.24 -6.06
C LEU A 148 -6.79 -8.15 -5.57
N GLU A 149 -5.53 -7.76 -5.77
CA GLU A 149 -4.38 -8.50 -5.26
C GLU A 149 -4.34 -8.46 -3.73
N GLY A 150 -4.57 -7.28 -3.13
CA GLY A 150 -4.64 -7.13 -1.68
C GLY A 150 -5.75 -7.97 -1.03
N LEU A 151 -6.91 -8.04 -1.65
CA LEU A 151 -8.01 -8.90 -1.21
C LEU A 151 -7.69 -10.39 -1.41
N TYR A 152 -7.04 -10.75 -2.51
CA TYR A 152 -6.68 -12.13 -2.78
C TYR A 152 -5.59 -12.64 -1.81
N ALA A 153 -4.58 -11.85 -1.54
CA ALA A 153 -3.53 -12.15 -0.58
C ALA A 153 -3.96 -11.95 0.90
N LEU A 154 -5.14 -11.35 1.14
CA LEU A 154 -5.62 -10.89 2.46
C LEU A 154 -4.62 -9.96 3.15
N GLN A 155 -4.15 -8.95 2.42
CA GLN A 155 -3.09 -8.04 2.84
C GLN A 155 -3.54 -7.03 3.90
N VAL A 156 -2.77 -6.95 4.96
CA VAL A 156 -2.98 -5.94 6.01
C VAL A 156 -2.71 -4.50 5.55
N GLY A 157 -2.10 -4.30 4.38
CA GLY A 157 -1.98 -2.99 3.74
C GLY A 157 -3.32 -2.30 3.50
N LEU A 158 -4.39 -3.08 3.20
CA LEU A 158 -5.75 -2.56 3.08
C LEU A 158 -6.29 -2.03 4.43
N LEU A 159 -6.00 -2.72 5.53
CA LEU A 159 -6.34 -2.29 6.89
C LEU A 159 -5.57 -1.02 7.28
N VAL A 160 -4.27 -0.95 6.94
CA VAL A 160 -3.42 0.23 7.16
C VAL A 160 -3.96 1.44 6.42
N SER A 161 -4.39 1.27 5.16
CA SER A 161 -5.03 2.33 4.37
C SER A 161 -6.32 2.82 5.00
N PHE A 162 -7.13 1.92 5.56
CA PHE A 162 -8.34 2.27 6.31
C PHE A 162 -8.02 3.11 7.56
N PHE A 163 -7.07 2.68 8.38
CA PHE A 163 -6.68 3.44 9.57
C PHE A 163 -6.11 4.82 9.22
N LEU A 164 -5.33 4.93 8.14
CA LEU A 164 -4.86 6.21 7.63
C LEU A 164 -6.02 7.12 7.24
N ALA A 165 -6.99 6.64 6.46
CA ALA A 165 -8.16 7.41 6.06
C ALA A 165 -9.00 7.86 7.27
N CYS A 166 -9.24 6.97 8.23
CA CYS A 166 -9.91 7.28 9.49
C CYS A 166 -9.16 8.34 10.30
N SER A 167 -7.82 8.23 10.37
CA SER A 167 -6.98 9.20 11.09
C SER A 167 -7.11 10.60 10.51
N ILE A 168 -6.99 10.73 9.18
CA ILE A 168 -7.11 12.03 8.50
C ILE A 168 -8.54 12.59 8.63
N PHE A 169 -9.56 11.74 8.51
CA PHE A 169 -10.94 12.15 8.72
C PHE A 169 -11.20 12.64 10.15
N ALA A 170 -10.67 11.95 11.15
CA ALA A 170 -10.75 12.37 12.56
C ALA A 170 -10.00 13.70 12.79
N LEU A 171 -8.82 13.85 12.16
CA LEU A 171 -8.01 15.06 12.23
C LEU A 171 -8.77 16.29 11.73
N GLN A 172 -9.42 16.18 10.55
CA GLN A 172 -10.23 17.25 9.98
C GLN A 172 -11.42 17.67 10.87
N ARG A 173 -11.89 16.74 11.71
CA ARG A 173 -12.97 16.98 12.67
C ARG A 173 -12.48 17.45 14.04
N GLY A 174 -11.19 17.79 14.17
CA GLY A 174 -10.60 18.24 15.43
C GLY A 174 -10.46 17.13 16.49
N ARG A 175 -10.70 15.85 16.13
CA ARG A 175 -10.58 14.69 17.04
C ARG A 175 -9.13 14.21 17.10
N LEU A 176 -8.26 15.05 17.68
CA LEU A 176 -6.81 14.82 17.68
C LEU A 176 -6.42 13.50 18.31
N THR A 177 -6.96 13.17 19.49
CA THR A 177 -6.67 11.91 20.19
C THR A 177 -7.03 10.70 19.34
N LEU A 178 -8.23 10.68 18.76
CA LEU A 178 -8.66 9.57 17.90
C LEU A 178 -7.78 9.44 16.66
N SER A 179 -7.41 10.59 16.04
CA SER A 179 -6.49 10.60 14.90
C SER A 179 -5.13 9.98 15.26
N GLY A 180 -4.55 10.34 16.43
CA GLY A 180 -3.28 9.80 16.90
C GLY A 180 -3.34 8.28 17.13
N VAL A 181 -4.39 7.80 17.82
CA VAL A 181 -4.63 6.36 18.04
C VAL A 181 -4.71 5.60 16.71
N LEU A 182 -5.55 6.09 15.78
CA LEU A 182 -5.74 5.43 14.48
C LEU A 182 -4.46 5.42 13.64
N LEU A 183 -3.67 6.50 13.70
CA LEU A 183 -2.40 6.51 12.99
C LEU A 183 -1.37 5.57 13.61
N ALA A 184 -1.35 5.41 14.94
CA ALA A 184 -0.48 4.43 15.59
C ALA A 184 -0.79 2.99 15.14
N LEU A 185 -2.05 2.66 14.86
CA LEU A 185 -2.42 1.35 14.31
C LEU A 185 -1.86 1.09 12.91
N THR A 186 -1.52 2.14 12.14
CA THR A 186 -0.86 1.96 10.83
C THR A 186 0.55 1.38 10.95
N THR A 187 1.16 1.42 12.14
CA THR A 187 2.50 0.87 12.42
C THR A 187 2.55 -0.66 12.37
N ILE A 188 1.43 -1.36 12.15
CA ILE A 188 1.41 -2.77 11.72
C ILE A 188 2.28 -2.95 10.45
N LYS A 189 2.26 -1.96 9.54
CA LYS A 189 3.08 -1.94 8.32
C LYS A 189 3.68 -0.54 8.15
N PRO A 190 4.69 -0.17 8.96
CA PRO A 190 5.14 1.22 9.11
C PRO A 190 5.67 1.84 7.81
N GLN A 191 6.28 1.07 6.93
CA GLN A 191 6.81 1.54 5.65
C GLN A 191 5.74 2.17 4.74
N VAL A 192 4.46 1.81 4.90
CA VAL A 192 3.36 2.31 4.07
C VAL A 192 3.00 3.76 4.40
N THR A 193 3.18 4.18 5.66
CA THR A 193 2.70 5.48 6.16
C THR A 193 3.79 6.37 6.75
N ILE A 194 5.07 5.96 6.69
CA ILE A 194 6.16 6.63 7.40
C ILE A 194 6.27 8.11 7.08
N LEU A 195 6.17 8.53 5.80
CA LEU A 195 6.27 9.94 5.45
C LEU A 195 5.04 10.74 5.89
N ALA A 196 3.85 10.13 5.90
CA ALA A 196 2.64 10.75 6.46
C ALA A 196 2.77 10.94 7.99
N VAL A 197 3.30 9.93 8.69
CA VAL A 197 3.58 10.01 10.13
C VAL A 197 4.58 11.13 10.42
N LEU A 198 5.71 11.20 9.70
CA LEU A 198 6.70 12.27 9.86
C LEU A 198 6.10 13.65 9.58
N TYR A 199 5.28 13.78 8.54
CA TYR A 199 4.59 15.04 8.25
C TYR A 199 3.69 15.48 9.41
N LEU A 200 2.91 14.58 9.96
CA LEU A 200 2.01 14.90 11.07
C LEU A 200 2.76 15.20 12.37
N PHE A 201 3.94 14.61 12.60
CA PHE A 201 4.80 15.00 13.72
C PHE A 201 5.30 16.42 13.57
N VAL A 202 5.86 16.78 12.39
CA VAL A 202 6.32 18.14 12.13
C VAL A 202 5.15 19.14 12.17
N TRP A 203 3.98 18.78 11.64
CA TRP A 203 2.76 19.57 11.71
C TRP A 203 2.30 19.80 13.17
N THR A 204 2.38 18.78 14.02
CA THR A 204 2.03 18.88 15.45
C THR A 204 3.01 19.79 16.20
N SER A 205 4.31 19.71 15.91
CA SER A 205 5.35 20.51 16.58
C SER A 205 5.19 22.02 16.35
N GLN A 206 4.56 22.44 15.24
CA GLN A 206 4.35 23.86 14.92
C GLN A 206 3.30 24.53 15.82
N ASP A 207 2.39 23.76 16.37
CA ASP A 207 1.35 24.26 17.27
C ASP A 207 1.16 23.25 18.42
N TRP A 208 2.25 23.04 19.15
CA TRP A 208 2.32 22.04 20.20
C TRP A 208 1.22 22.23 21.27
N ARG A 209 0.94 23.48 21.65
CA ARG A 209 -0.06 23.78 22.69
C ARG A 209 -1.45 23.21 22.36
N ASN A 210 -1.83 23.29 21.11
CA ASN A 210 -3.16 22.83 20.67
C ASN A 210 -3.14 21.37 20.17
N ARG A 211 -1.99 20.85 19.69
CA ARG A 211 -1.89 19.57 18.97
C ARG A 211 -1.19 18.46 19.75
N TRP A 212 -0.62 18.72 20.93
CA TRP A 212 0.12 17.73 21.72
C TRP A 212 -0.68 16.45 22.00
N ARG A 213 -2.04 16.55 22.13
CA ARG A 213 -2.93 15.41 22.35
C ARG A 213 -2.85 14.37 21.24
N TRP A 214 -2.61 14.79 20.02
CA TRP A 214 -2.39 13.88 18.90
C TRP A 214 -1.12 13.07 19.12
N CYS A 215 -0.01 13.74 19.42
CA CYS A 215 1.28 13.11 19.65
C CYS A 215 1.25 12.17 20.86
N ALA A 216 0.66 12.63 21.98
CA ALA A 216 0.49 11.83 23.18
C ALA A 216 -0.33 10.55 22.88
N ALA A 217 -1.43 10.66 22.17
CA ALA A 217 -2.26 9.51 21.81
C ALA A 217 -1.53 8.53 20.90
N PHE A 218 -0.78 9.02 19.89
CA PHE A 218 0.02 8.19 19.01
C PHE A 218 1.06 7.38 19.79
N PHE A 219 1.89 8.05 20.60
CA PHE A 219 2.93 7.37 21.37
C PHE A 219 2.37 6.48 22.47
N SER A 220 1.33 6.92 23.21
CA SER A 220 0.70 6.08 24.22
C SER A 220 0.16 4.78 23.61
N THR A 221 -0.49 4.87 22.44
CA THR A 221 -0.98 3.67 21.73
C THR A 221 0.18 2.79 21.29
N LEU A 222 1.23 3.36 20.70
CA LEU A 222 2.40 2.61 20.26
C LEU A 222 3.13 1.96 21.44
N PHE A 223 3.33 2.67 22.54
CA PHE A 223 3.94 2.12 23.76
C PHE A 223 3.09 1.02 24.39
N LEU A 224 1.76 1.18 24.40
CA LEU A 224 0.86 0.13 24.87
C LEU A 224 0.98 -1.14 24.03
N LEU A 225 0.95 -1.01 22.70
CA LEU A 225 1.08 -2.15 21.78
C LEU A 225 2.46 -2.82 21.90
N ALA A 226 3.52 -2.01 21.87
CA ALA A 226 4.88 -2.50 21.97
C ALA A 226 5.16 -3.11 23.35
N GLY A 227 4.68 -2.48 24.44
CA GLY A 227 4.80 -2.96 25.81
C GLY A 227 4.05 -4.26 26.02
N ALA A 228 2.82 -4.38 25.52
CA ALA A 228 2.08 -5.63 25.57
C ALA A 228 2.83 -6.77 24.85
N ALA A 229 3.45 -6.47 23.70
CA ALA A 229 4.28 -7.44 22.99
C ALA A 229 5.56 -7.79 23.76
N LEU A 230 6.20 -6.84 24.48
CA LEU A 230 7.37 -7.09 25.32
C LEU A 230 7.08 -8.02 26.49
N VAL A 231 5.87 -7.96 27.07
CA VAL A 231 5.45 -8.88 28.14
C VAL A 231 5.40 -10.31 27.64
N VAL A 232 5.01 -10.55 26.40
CA VAL A 232 4.88 -11.89 25.81
C VAL A 232 6.20 -12.35 25.19
N TRP A 233 6.90 -11.45 24.48
CA TRP A 233 8.15 -11.70 23.77
C TRP A 233 9.20 -10.64 24.12
N PRO A 234 9.97 -10.80 25.21
CA PRO A 234 10.88 -9.77 25.74
C PRO A 234 11.95 -9.26 24.75
N HIS A 235 12.38 -10.11 23.80
CA HIS A 235 13.45 -9.78 22.84
C HIS A 235 12.94 -9.40 21.44
N TRP A 236 11.62 -9.22 21.27
CA TRP A 236 11.01 -9.09 19.95
C TRP A 236 11.56 -7.92 19.11
N ILE A 237 11.92 -6.80 19.75
CA ILE A 237 12.40 -5.61 18.99
C ILE A 237 13.72 -5.94 18.26
N GLY A 238 14.69 -6.53 18.96
CA GLY A 238 15.97 -6.90 18.36
C GLY A 238 15.80 -7.98 17.28
N SER A 239 15.00 -9.02 17.58
CA SER A 239 14.69 -10.08 16.63
C SER A 239 13.99 -9.53 15.37
N TRP A 240 13.03 -8.61 15.55
CA TRP A 240 12.34 -7.96 14.42
C TRP A 240 13.27 -7.14 13.55
N ILE A 241 14.16 -6.33 14.14
CA ILE A 241 15.15 -5.55 13.38
C ILE A 241 16.05 -6.48 12.56
N ASN A 242 16.51 -7.58 13.14
CA ASN A 242 17.32 -8.57 12.43
C ASN A 242 16.57 -9.19 11.25
N ILE A 243 15.29 -9.51 11.41
CA ILE A 243 14.44 -10.00 10.30
C ILE A 243 14.28 -8.95 9.22
N LEU A 244 14.07 -7.67 9.57
CA LEU A 244 13.95 -6.60 8.58
C LEU A 244 15.22 -6.44 7.73
N VAL A 245 16.40 -6.55 8.34
CA VAL A 245 17.69 -6.51 7.63
C VAL A 245 17.80 -7.69 6.65
N GLN A 246 17.45 -8.90 7.09
CA GLN A 246 17.45 -10.10 6.24
C GLN A 246 16.40 -9.97 5.12
N TYR A 247 15.19 -9.52 5.46
CA TYR A 247 14.09 -9.31 4.53
C TYR A 247 14.48 -8.35 3.39
N HIS A 248 15.19 -7.27 3.71
CA HIS A 248 15.69 -6.33 2.71
C HIS A 248 16.68 -6.99 1.72
N GLY A 249 17.42 -8.00 2.15
CA GLY A 249 18.40 -8.71 1.30
C GLY A 249 17.79 -9.57 0.20
N TYR A 250 16.53 -10.01 0.33
CA TYR A 250 15.88 -10.90 -0.64
C TYR A 250 14.56 -10.37 -1.22
N THR A 251 14.03 -9.26 -0.70
CA THR A 251 12.84 -8.62 -1.28
C THR A 251 13.16 -7.83 -2.54
N ALA A 252 12.13 -7.58 -3.35
CA ALA A 252 12.26 -6.70 -4.49
C ALA A 252 12.72 -5.30 -4.06
N PRO A 253 13.53 -4.64 -4.88
CA PRO A 253 13.92 -3.26 -4.63
C PRO A 253 12.69 -2.33 -4.65
N PRO A 254 12.83 -1.07 -4.19
CA PRO A 254 11.78 -0.07 -4.32
C PRO A 254 11.27 0.07 -5.76
N VAL A 255 10.01 0.52 -5.92
CA VAL A 255 9.35 0.62 -7.24
C VAL A 255 10.21 1.39 -8.25
N VAL A 256 10.83 2.50 -7.84
CA VAL A 256 11.73 3.28 -8.71
C VAL A 256 12.90 2.44 -9.22
N SER A 257 13.45 1.61 -8.36
CA SER A 257 14.57 0.73 -8.71
C SER A 257 14.13 -0.38 -9.67
N ASP A 258 13.00 -0.99 -9.39
CA ASP A 258 12.45 -2.09 -10.20
C ASP A 258 12.14 -1.64 -11.64
N VAL A 259 11.50 -0.47 -11.78
CA VAL A 259 11.19 0.12 -13.10
C VAL A 259 12.46 0.47 -13.89
N LEU A 260 13.51 0.93 -13.22
CA LEU A 260 14.76 1.35 -13.87
C LEU A 260 15.72 0.19 -14.16
N ALA A 261 15.53 -0.96 -13.53
CA ALA A 261 16.44 -2.10 -13.70
C ALA A 261 16.60 -2.55 -15.16
N THR A 262 15.49 -2.57 -15.92
CA THR A 262 15.47 -3.02 -17.30
C THR A 262 16.19 -2.05 -18.26
N PRO A 263 15.93 -0.72 -18.25
CA PRO A 263 16.53 0.21 -19.19
C PRO A 263 18.00 0.56 -18.90
N LEU A 264 18.45 0.52 -17.64
CA LEU A 264 19.78 1.02 -17.26
C LEU A 264 20.87 -0.04 -17.23
N GLY A 265 20.51 -1.31 -17.21
CA GLY A 265 21.45 -2.40 -17.05
C GLY A 265 22.15 -2.45 -15.68
N PRO A 266 22.91 -3.54 -15.39
CA PRO A 266 23.40 -3.82 -14.03
C PRO A 266 24.38 -2.79 -13.43
N ARG A 267 25.18 -2.10 -14.28
CA ARG A 267 26.22 -1.18 -13.80
C ARG A 267 25.67 0.17 -13.33
N LEU A 268 24.68 0.71 -14.04
CA LEU A 268 24.11 2.04 -13.77
C LEU A 268 22.90 1.99 -12.85
N PHE A 269 22.19 0.87 -12.83
CA PHE A 269 20.96 0.68 -12.08
C PHE A 269 21.11 1.04 -10.58
N GLY A 270 22.10 0.47 -9.89
CA GLY A 270 22.24 0.65 -8.43
C GLY A 270 22.55 2.11 -8.02
N PRO A 271 23.55 2.79 -8.63
CA PRO A 271 23.85 4.19 -8.34
C PRO A 271 22.69 5.14 -8.67
N VAL A 272 22.10 5.03 -9.86
CA VAL A 272 21.00 5.91 -10.30
C VAL A 272 19.76 5.73 -9.41
N SER A 273 19.42 4.51 -9.07
CA SER A 273 18.31 4.21 -8.16
C SER A 273 18.51 4.88 -6.79
N ARG A 274 19.68 4.75 -6.18
CA ARG A 274 19.98 5.39 -4.88
C ARG A 274 19.89 6.91 -4.94
N ILE A 275 20.40 7.53 -6.01
CA ILE A 275 20.32 8.98 -6.22
C ILE A 275 18.85 9.42 -6.32
N LEU A 276 18.03 8.69 -7.08
CA LEU A 276 16.61 9.02 -7.23
C LEU A 276 15.83 8.85 -5.92
N VAL A 277 16.06 7.76 -5.18
CA VAL A 277 15.46 7.58 -3.86
C VAL A 277 15.85 8.71 -2.92
N ALA A 278 17.16 9.05 -2.86
CA ALA A 278 17.62 10.16 -2.04
C ALA A 278 17.01 11.50 -2.47
N GLY A 279 16.90 11.76 -3.77
CA GLY A 279 16.22 12.94 -4.31
C GLY A 279 14.74 13.02 -3.92
N LEU A 280 14.01 11.91 -4.01
CA LEU A 280 12.61 11.84 -3.59
C LEU A 280 12.44 12.07 -2.09
N VAL A 281 13.33 11.50 -1.27
CA VAL A 281 13.35 11.75 0.19
C VAL A 281 13.66 13.23 0.49
N ALA A 282 14.63 13.83 -0.21
CA ALA A 282 14.92 15.26 -0.06
C ALA A 282 13.71 16.13 -0.43
N ILE A 283 13.00 15.81 -1.51
CA ILE A 283 11.75 16.49 -1.89
C ILE A 283 10.70 16.33 -0.77
N ALA A 284 10.55 15.15 -0.20
CA ALA A 284 9.63 14.93 0.92
C ALA A 284 9.97 15.82 2.13
N VAL A 285 11.25 15.93 2.50
CA VAL A 285 11.71 16.81 3.59
C VAL A 285 11.39 18.27 3.30
N VAL A 286 11.64 18.74 2.08
CA VAL A 286 11.30 20.12 1.65
C VAL A 286 9.80 20.36 1.75
N LEU A 287 8.97 19.44 1.26
CA LEU A 287 7.51 19.56 1.32
C LEU A 287 6.99 19.59 2.75
N ILE A 288 7.48 18.69 3.60
CA ILE A 288 7.14 18.65 5.03
C ILE A 288 7.49 19.98 5.70
N SER A 289 8.71 20.50 5.46
CA SER A 289 9.17 21.75 6.05
C SER A 289 8.36 22.95 5.57
N ARG A 290 8.02 22.99 4.29
CA ARG A 290 7.28 24.12 3.69
C ARG A 290 5.82 24.18 4.11
N TYR A 291 5.14 23.04 4.17
CA TYR A 291 3.70 22.96 4.45
C TYR A 291 3.36 22.53 5.87
N ARG A 292 4.33 22.64 6.77
CA ARG A 292 4.19 22.29 8.20
C ARG A 292 3.08 23.03 8.94
N ASN A 293 2.72 24.24 8.46
CA ASN A 293 1.68 25.09 9.08
C ASN A 293 0.32 24.96 8.36
N ALA A 294 0.19 24.14 7.34
CA ALA A 294 -1.07 23.97 6.62
C ALA A 294 -2.19 23.49 7.55
N SER A 295 -3.37 24.08 7.43
CA SER A 295 -4.52 23.65 8.24
C SER A 295 -4.95 22.24 7.88
N ALA A 296 -5.27 21.42 8.87
CA ALA A 296 -5.78 20.07 8.62
C ALA A 296 -7.02 20.12 7.72
N GLY A 297 -6.97 19.39 6.58
CA GLY A 297 -8.06 19.41 5.61
C GLY A 297 -8.00 20.51 4.55
N SER A 298 -7.06 21.46 4.64
CA SER A 298 -6.82 22.41 3.54
C SER A 298 -6.31 21.68 2.28
N ALA A 299 -6.49 22.29 1.11
CA ALA A 299 -5.99 21.76 -0.14
C ALA A 299 -4.47 21.53 -0.10
N GLU A 300 -3.72 22.46 0.49
CA GLU A 300 -2.27 22.37 0.66
C GLU A 300 -1.88 21.16 1.54
N PHE A 301 -2.59 20.95 2.65
CA PHE A 301 -2.37 19.80 3.51
C PHE A 301 -2.62 18.47 2.78
N LEU A 302 -3.75 18.37 2.08
CA LEU A 302 -4.16 17.16 1.38
C LEU A 302 -3.28 16.87 0.16
N LEU A 303 -2.87 17.91 -0.59
CA LEU A 303 -1.89 17.79 -1.67
C LEU A 303 -0.55 17.30 -1.15
N THR A 304 -0.04 17.92 -0.08
CA THR A 304 1.24 17.52 0.53
C THR A 304 1.17 16.07 1.00
N LEU A 305 0.13 15.70 1.75
CA LEU A 305 -0.07 14.31 2.19
C LEU A 305 -0.10 13.34 0.99
N SER A 306 -0.85 13.69 -0.07
CA SER A 306 -0.98 12.84 -1.26
C SER A 306 0.35 12.66 -2.00
N VAL A 307 1.16 13.73 -2.12
CA VAL A 307 2.51 13.64 -2.72
C VAL A 307 3.42 12.79 -1.84
N LEU A 308 3.39 12.95 -0.51
CA LEU A 308 4.20 12.14 0.41
C LEU A 308 3.84 10.66 0.35
N LEU A 309 2.55 10.31 0.24
CA LEU A 309 2.11 8.93 0.02
C LEU A 309 2.58 8.39 -1.33
N GLY A 310 2.56 9.22 -2.37
CA GLY A 310 3.12 8.87 -3.67
C GLY A 310 4.64 8.64 -3.61
N ILE A 311 5.39 9.50 -2.95
CA ILE A 311 6.84 9.32 -2.73
C ILE A 311 7.10 8.05 -1.92
N THR A 312 6.31 7.79 -0.87
CA THR A 312 6.39 6.53 -0.11
C THR A 312 6.26 5.33 -1.04
N THR A 313 5.25 5.35 -1.92
CA THR A 313 5.01 4.26 -2.89
C THR A 313 6.20 4.03 -3.81
N ILE A 314 6.78 5.10 -4.36
CA ILE A 314 7.85 5.01 -5.36
C ILE A 314 9.20 4.65 -4.72
N ALA A 315 9.52 5.28 -3.57
CA ALA A 315 10.86 5.25 -3.00
C ALA A 315 11.06 4.22 -1.88
N LEU A 316 9.98 3.81 -1.18
CA LEU A 316 10.09 3.01 0.03
C LEU A 316 9.40 1.64 -0.09
N LEU A 317 8.35 1.52 -0.91
CA LEU A 317 7.65 0.25 -1.06
C LEU A 317 8.35 -0.65 -2.09
N PRO A 318 8.41 -1.97 -1.84
CA PRO A 318 8.92 -2.93 -2.81
C PRO A 318 8.08 -2.95 -4.09
N GLY A 319 8.70 -3.10 -5.25
CA GLY A 319 8.02 -3.15 -6.55
C GLY A 319 6.97 -4.27 -6.66
N GLN A 320 7.13 -5.35 -5.92
CA GLN A 320 6.16 -6.45 -5.83
C GLN A 320 4.93 -6.14 -4.96
N ALA A 321 4.99 -5.12 -4.10
CA ALA A 321 3.91 -4.80 -3.15
C ALA A 321 2.85 -3.87 -3.77
N VAL A 322 2.35 -4.21 -4.97
CA VAL A 322 1.39 -3.37 -5.71
C VAL A 322 0.09 -3.17 -4.93
N TYR A 323 -0.31 -4.11 -4.08
CA TYR A 323 -1.47 -3.97 -3.19
C TYR A 323 -1.37 -2.78 -2.23
N ASP A 324 -0.18 -2.31 -1.90
CA ASP A 324 0.01 -1.13 -1.06
C ASP A 324 -0.25 0.19 -1.83
N HIS A 325 -0.35 0.16 -3.17
CA HIS A 325 -0.69 1.33 -3.98
C HIS A 325 -2.09 1.89 -3.70
N ILE A 326 -2.92 1.20 -2.91
CA ILE A 326 -4.20 1.74 -2.42
C ILE A 326 -4.03 3.07 -1.68
N ILE A 327 -2.86 3.34 -1.09
CA ILE A 327 -2.56 4.62 -0.43
C ILE A 327 -2.50 5.81 -1.40
N LEU A 328 -2.50 5.58 -2.72
CA LEU A 328 -2.59 6.63 -3.73
C LEU A 328 -4.01 7.16 -3.94
N LEU A 329 -5.04 6.50 -3.39
CA LEU A 329 -6.44 6.91 -3.54
C LEU A 329 -6.69 8.39 -3.22
N PRO A 330 -6.20 8.99 -2.12
CA PRO A 330 -6.42 10.41 -1.86
C PRO A 330 -5.87 11.29 -2.96
N GLY A 331 -4.68 10.98 -3.50
CA GLY A 331 -4.10 11.73 -4.61
C GLY A 331 -4.89 11.60 -5.91
N ILE A 332 -5.33 10.39 -6.24
CA ILE A 332 -6.14 10.11 -7.43
C ILE A 332 -7.49 10.85 -7.33
N PHE A 333 -8.16 10.75 -6.19
CA PHE A 333 -9.44 11.41 -5.97
C PHE A 333 -9.31 12.93 -5.92
N LEU A 334 -8.21 13.44 -5.36
CA LEU A 334 -7.93 14.87 -5.36
C LEU A 334 -7.76 15.40 -6.79
N LEU A 335 -7.01 14.70 -7.64
CA LEU A 335 -6.87 15.04 -9.07
C LEU A 335 -8.21 14.97 -9.83
N ALA A 336 -9.04 13.97 -9.52
CA ALA A 336 -10.35 13.77 -10.15
C ALA A 336 -11.41 14.77 -9.66
N SER A 337 -11.30 15.26 -8.42
CA SER A 337 -12.28 16.17 -7.82
C SER A 337 -12.20 17.62 -8.34
N HIS A 338 -11.09 18.01 -8.96
CA HIS A 338 -10.88 19.35 -9.47
C HIS A 338 -11.67 19.57 -10.76
N LYS A 339 -12.77 20.33 -10.65
CA LYS A 339 -13.62 20.71 -11.80
C LYS A 339 -12.89 21.59 -12.83
N GLN A 340 -11.85 22.30 -12.40
CA GLN A 340 -10.97 23.07 -13.27
C GLN A 340 -9.53 22.88 -12.81
N PRO A 341 -8.68 22.21 -13.60
CA PRO A 341 -7.26 22.19 -13.31
C PRO A 341 -6.71 23.62 -13.39
N PRO A 342 -5.86 24.05 -12.44
CA PRO A 342 -5.25 25.35 -12.50
C PRO A 342 -4.45 25.45 -13.80
N VAL A 343 -4.75 26.43 -14.62
CA VAL A 343 -4.19 26.73 -15.96
C VAL A 343 -3.61 25.49 -16.68
N PRO A 344 -4.35 24.87 -17.59
CA PRO A 344 -3.93 23.62 -18.19
C PRO A 344 -2.75 23.84 -19.15
N THR A 345 -1.53 23.73 -18.62
CA THR A 345 -0.35 23.68 -19.49
C THR A 345 -0.47 22.47 -20.41
N ARG A 346 0.13 22.54 -21.62
CA ARG A 346 0.17 21.38 -22.54
C ARG A 346 0.72 20.13 -21.83
N MET A 347 1.75 20.34 -21.02
CA MET A 347 2.37 19.25 -20.22
C MET A 347 1.38 18.64 -19.21
N PHE A 348 0.60 19.43 -18.47
CA PHE A 348 -0.40 18.92 -17.52
C PHE A 348 -1.48 18.10 -18.25
N ARG A 349 -1.99 18.58 -19.39
CA ARG A 349 -2.97 17.84 -20.21
C ARG A 349 -2.40 16.53 -20.74
N ALA A 350 -1.15 16.53 -21.22
CA ALA A 350 -0.48 15.33 -21.69
C ALA A 350 -0.31 14.30 -20.55
N LEU A 351 0.18 14.74 -19.37
CA LEU A 351 0.34 13.87 -18.22
C LEU A 351 -1.00 13.37 -17.66
N LEU A 352 -2.05 14.21 -17.66
CA LEU A 352 -3.40 13.81 -17.27
C LEU A 352 -3.94 12.74 -18.23
N GLY A 353 -3.79 12.94 -19.54
CA GLY A 353 -4.15 11.96 -20.56
C GLY A 353 -3.37 10.64 -20.38
N THR A 354 -2.06 10.72 -20.20
CA THR A 354 -1.21 9.55 -19.94
C THR A 354 -1.60 8.84 -18.65
N GLY A 355 -1.83 9.60 -17.57
CA GLY A 355 -2.28 9.05 -16.29
C GLY A 355 -3.63 8.36 -16.39
N SER A 356 -4.57 8.97 -17.08
CA SER A 356 -5.89 8.38 -17.35
C SER A 356 -5.78 7.09 -18.19
N ALA A 357 -4.96 7.11 -19.23
CA ALA A 357 -4.70 5.94 -20.07
C ALA A 357 -4.04 4.81 -19.27
N LEU A 358 -3.03 5.12 -18.45
CA LEU A 358 -2.38 4.13 -17.57
C LEU A 358 -3.32 3.60 -16.50
N LEU A 359 -4.15 4.48 -15.93
CA LEU A 359 -5.16 4.07 -14.94
C LEU A 359 -6.18 3.11 -15.57
N LEU A 360 -6.68 3.42 -16.76
CA LEU A 360 -7.70 2.62 -17.44
C LEU A 360 -7.12 1.40 -18.16
N TRP A 361 -5.83 1.41 -18.50
CA TRP A 361 -5.18 0.35 -19.25
C TRP A 361 -5.34 -1.05 -18.65
N PRO A 362 -5.23 -1.27 -17.34
CA PRO A 362 -5.48 -2.58 -16.73
C PRO A 362 -6.87 -3.14 -17.06
N TRP A 363 -7.91 -2.28 -17.10
CA TRP A 363 -9.27 -2.72 -17.46
C TRP A 363 -9.41 -2.96 -18.96
N VAL A 364 -8.87 -2.07 -19.80
CA VAL A 364 -8.92 -2.19 -21.26
C VAL A 364 -8.20 -3.45 -21.72
N SER A 365 -6.97 -3.67 -21.25
CA SER A 365 -6.18 -4.86 -21.60
C SER A 365 -6.78 -6.15 -21.05
N ALA A 366 -7.32 -6.14 -19.81
CA ALA A 366 -8.02 -7.28 -19.26
C ALA A 366 -9.28 -7.63 -20.07
N PHE A 367 -10.06 -6.62 -20.46
CA PHE A 367 -11.23 -6.82 -21.32
C PHE A 367 -10.85 -7.37 -22.69
N GLY A 368 -9.80 -6.82 -23.32
CA GLY A 368 -9.26 -7.33 -24.57
C GLY A 368 -8.85 -8.80 -24.49
N LEU A 369 -8.14 -9.20 -23.43
CA LEU A 369 -7.76 -10.60 -23.20
C LEU A 369 -8.97 -11.53 -22.99
N ILE A 370 -10.02 -11.03 -22.32
CA ILE A 370 -11.27 -11.80 -22.13
C ILE A 370 -11.97 -12.00 -23.48
N LEU A 371 -12.06 -10.96 -24.32
CA LEU A 371 -12.68 -11.05 -25.66
C LEU A 371 -11.91 -11.94 -26.60
N LEU A 372 -10.58 -11.92 -26.52
CA LEU A 372 -9.71 -12.76 -27.37
C LEU A 372 -9.63 -14.22 -26.91
N ARG A 373 -10.10 -14.53 -25.71
CA ARG A 373 -10.03 -15.90 -25.14
C ARG A 373 -10.58 -16.99 -26.06
N PRO A 374 -11.74 -16.83 -26.74
CA PRO A 374 -12.26 -17.86 -27.63
C PRO A 374 -11.32 -18.20 -28.84
N PHE A 375 -10.49 -17.21 -29.24
CA PHE A 375 -9.61 -17.31 -30.39
C PHE A 375 -8.18 -17.75 -30.04
N LEU A 376 -7.76 -17.52 -28.79
CA LEU A 376 -6.38 -17.76 -28.33
C LEU A 376 -6.20 -19.09 -27.57
N GLY A 377 -7.26 -19.88 -27.43
CA GLY A 377 -7.22 -21.13 -26.68
C GLY A 377 -7.10 -20.97 -25.17
N PRO A 378 -6.65 -21.99 -24.43
CA PRO A 378 -6.57 -21.94 -22.98
C PRO A 378 -5.53 -20.91 -22.50
N ALA A 379 -5.83 -20.21 -21.38
CA ALA A 379 -4.95 -19.19 -20.82
C ALA A 379 -3.52 -19.70 -20.53
N THR A 380 -3.35 -20.99 -20.35
CA THR A 380 -2.05 -21.65 -20.10
C THR A 380 -1.10 -21.60 -21.29
N SER A 381 -1.62 -21.41 -22.50
CA SER A 381 -0.80 -21.29 -23.72
C SER A 381 -0.37 -19.85 -24.04
N TYR A 382 -0.86 -18.85 -23.28
CA TYR A 382 -0.52 -17.46 -23.55
C TYR A 382 0.92 -17.15 -23.14
N PRO A 383 1.62 -16.29 -23.91
CA PRO A 383 2.89 -15.74 -23.44
C PRO A 383 2.71 -14.98 -22.11
N LYS A 384 3.58 -15.24 -21.13
CA LYS A 384 3.53 -14.55 -19.82
C LYS A 384 3.49 -13.03 -19.97
N ALA A 385 4.19 -12.49 -20.96
CA ALA A 385 4.21 -11.05 -21.23
C ALA A 385 2.83 -10.49 -21.56
N VAL A 386 2.03 -11.21 -22.35
CA VAL A 386 0.69 -10.81 -22.76
C VAL A 386 -0.27 -10.87 -21.59
N LEU A 387 -0.28 -11.97 -20.85
CA LEU A 387 -1.13 -12.10 -19.65
C LEU A 387 -0.80 -11.11 -18.54
N ALA A 388 0.47 -10.70 -18.43
CA ALA A 388 0.89 -9.73 -17.44
C ALA A 388 0.64 -8.27 -17.84
N LEU A 389 0.18 -7.98 -19.07
CA LEU A 389 -0.06 -6.61 -19.54
C LEU A 389 -0.94 -5.76 -18.57
N PRO A 390 -2.10 -6.27 -18.09
CA PRO A 390 -2.92 -5.51 -17.15
C PRO A 390 -2.22 -5.18 -15.82
N LEU A 391 -1.23 -5.96 -15.45
CA LEU A 391 -0.53 -5.85 -14.16
C LEU A 391 0.73 -4.99 -14.25
N ARG A 392 1.48 -5.11 -15.34
CA ARG A 392 2.78 -4.43 -15.51
C ARG A 392 2.67 -2.91 -15.56
N THR A 393 1.59 -2.39 -16.14
CA THR A 393 1.37 -0.94 -16.24
C THR A 393 1.03 -0.29 -14.90
N SER A 394 0.56 -1.04 -13.92
CA SER A 394 0.28 -0.53 -12.58
C SER A 394 1.53 -0.04 -11.85
N ALA A 395 2.71 -0.60 -12.15
CA ALA A 395 3.98 -0.19 -11.54
C ALA A 395 4.42 1.23 -11.95
N SER A 396 4.06 1.70 -13.16
CA SER A 396 4.39 3.06 -13.63
C SER A 396 3.40 4.12 -13.15
N PHE A 397 2.21 3.71 -12.73
CA PHE A 397 1.14 4.63 -12.35
C PHE A 397 1.50 5.58 -11.19
N PRO A 398 2.19 5.17 -10.10
CA PRO A 398 2.59 6.07 -9.03
C PRO A 398 3.39 7.28 -9.50
N PHE A 399 4.26 7.11 -10.51
CA PHE A 399 5.09 8.19 -11.05
C PHE A 399 4.23 9.28 -11.72
N VAL A 400 3.23 8.87 -12.50
CA VAL A 400 2.32 9.80 -13.17
C VAL A 400 1.46 10.54 -12.14
N VAL A 401 0.94 9.84 -11.14
CA VAL A 401 0.16 10.44 -10.05
C VAL A 401 0.98 11.49 -9.31
N VAL A 402 2.23 11.18 -8.92
CA VAL A 402 3.11 12.13 -8.23
C VAL A 402 3.43 13.33 -9.12
N ALA A 403 3.72 13.11 -10.41
CA ALA A 403 3.98 14.21 -11.35
C ALA A 403 2.78 15.14 -11.51
N LEU A 404 1.57 14.60 -11.62
CA LEU A 404 0.33 15.38 -11.70
C LEU A 404 0.06 16.17 -10.40
N LEU A 405 0.26 15.55 -9.25
CA LEU A 405 0.11 16.22 -7.95
C LEU A 405 1.15 17.35 -7.78
N ALA A 406 2.40 17.11 -8.19
CA ALA A 406 3.45 18.14 -8.14
C ALA A 406 3.13 19.33 -9.04
N LEU A 407 2.58 19.09 -10.24
CA LEU A 407 2.13 20.15 -11.14
C LEU A 407 0.93 20.91 -10.57
N ALA A 408 -0.04 20.20 -9.96
CA ALA A 408 -1.16 20.83 -9.27
C ALA A 408 -0.68 21.72 -8.12
N MET A 409 0.26 21.24 -7.32
CA MET A 409 0.89 22.01 -6.23
C MET A 409 1.63 23.26 -6.73
N ARG A 410 2.37 23.15 -7.85
CA ARG A 410 3.06 24.30 -8.47
C ARG A 410 2.08 25.34 -9.00
N ALA A 411 0.94 24.93 -9.50
CA ALA A 411 -0.08 25.82 -10.03
C ALA A 411 -0.81 26.60 -8.91
N THR A 412 -1.16 25.94 -7.81
CA THR A 412 -1.71 26.60 -6.62
C THR A 412 -0.73 27.65 -6.05
N TRP A 413 0.57 27.37 -6.14
CA TRP A 413 1.60 28.28 -5.67
C TRP A 413 1.72 29.56 -6.53
N ARG A 414 1.61 29.44 -7.87
CA ARG A 414 1.71 30.60 -8.79
C ARG A 414 0.50 31.51 -8.77
N SER A 415 -0.68 30.98 -8.50
CA SER A 415 -1.92 31.74 -8.53
C SER A 415 -2.16 32.60 -7.31
N GLY A 416 -1.33 32.51 -6.26
CA GLY A 416 -1.59 33.20 -4.99
C GLY A 416 -2.92 32.79 -4.30
N ALA A 417 -3.61 31.82 -4.88
CA ALA A 417 -4.97 31.40 -4.58
C ALA A 417 -5.10 30.61 -3.26
N ALA A 418 -4.21 30.83 -2.31
CA ALA A 418 -4.40 30.33 -0.95
C ALA A 418 -5.75 30.77 -0.33
N SER A 419 -6.36 31.83 -0.85
CA SER A 419 -7.64 32.36 -0.34
C SER A 419 -8.90 31.76 -0.95
N THR A 420 -8.86 31.29 -2.21
CA THR A 420 -10.06 30.79 -2.90
C THR A 420 -10.34 29.30 -2.66
N PHE A 421 -9.32 28.49 -2.39
CA PHE A 421 -9.49 27.08 -2.09
C PHE A 421 -10.11 26.83 -0.70
N GLY A 422 -9.85 27.71 0.26
CA GLY A 422 -10.42 27.62 1.62
C GLY A 422 -11.93 27.85 1.69
N GLN A 423 -12.53 28.53 0.71
CA GLN A 423 -13.99 28.80 0.68
C GLN A 423 -14.82 27.63 0.13
N THR A 424 -14.22 26.73 -0.65
CA THR A 424 -14.93 25.57 -1.24
C THR A 424 -15.02 24.37 -0.26
N PHE A 425 -14.28 24.44 0.85
CA PHE A 425 -14.19 23.34 1.85
C PHE A 425 -14.88 23.69 3.19
N ARG A 426 -15.63 24.81 3.28
CA ARG A 426 -16.48 25.14 4.44
C ARG A 426 -17.90 24.68 4.28
#